data_bd1e941a56e78c1b366f17d65fb5db4a
#
_entry.id   bd1e941a56e78c1b366f17d65fb5db4a
#
_cell.length_a   1.000
_cell.length_b   1.000
_cell.length_c   1.000
_cell.angle_alpha   90.00
_cell.angle_beta   90.00
_cell.angle_gamma   90.00
#
_symmetry.space_group_name_H-M   'P 1'
#
loop_
_entity.id
_entity.type
_entity.pdbx_description
1 polymer ?
#
loop_
_entity_poly.entity_id
_entity_poly.type
_entity_poly.pdbx_seq_one_letter_code
_entity_poly.pdbx_strand_id
1 'polypeptide(L)'
;EPIELLTGPAHPLAAARTLTPAQLAGHRIWMPGNVAGTEWAAFYDDLAAAFGFTIEVTGPDFGTEPLLDTIADSPLLGTFVGAQTRFVWPADHDLRRIPLHDPTPVYPHSLVWRGDNPHPALAALRAHLGTIRPARETWTPKWAR
;
A
#
# COMPACT_ATOMS: atom_id res chain seq x y z
N GLU A 1 -3.95 -7.11 2.68
CA GLU A 1 -2.74 -7.18 1.84
C GLU A 1 -1.66 -6.28 2.44
N PRO A 2 -0.42 -6.77 2.73
CA PRO A 2 0.69 -5.90 3.13
C PRO A 2 0.99 -4.85 2.05
N ILE A 3 1.37 -3.65 2.48
CA ILE A 3 1.83 -2.61 1.56
C ILE A 3 3.35 -2.47 1.62
N GLU A 4 3.93 -2.04 0.51
CA GLU A 4 5.36 -1.78 0.35
C GLU A 4 5.56 -0.35 -0.14
N LEU A 5 6.70 0.22 0.18
CA LEU A 5 7.14 1.48 -0.42
C LEU A 5 7.78 1.18 -1.78
N LEU A 6 7.40 1.93 -2.80
CA LEU A 6 8.03 1.93 -4.13
C LEU A 6 8.75 3.25 -4.34
N THR A 7 10.03 3.19 -4.72
CA THR A 7 10.87 4.37 -4.97
C THR A 7 11.71 4.21 -6.23
N GLY A 8 12.15 5.34 -6.78
CA GLY A 8 13.25 5.35 -7.75
C GLY A 8 14.60 5.09 -7.07
N PRO A 9 15.65 4.82 -7.88
CA PRO A 9 16.99 4.47 -7.36
C PRO A 9 17.69 5.63 -6.62
N ALA A 10 17.34 6.88 -6.94
CA ALA A 10 17.93 8.07 -6.33
C ALA A 10 17.29 8.47 -4.98
N HIS A 11 16.20 7.81 -4.59
CA HIS A 11 15.51 8.13 -3.33
C HIS A 11 16.37 7.75 -2.11
N PRO A 12 16.42 8.56 -1.02
CA PRO A 12 17.24 8.27 0.16
C PRO A 12 16.99 6.91 0.80
N LEU A 13 15.79 6.39 0.70
CA LEU A 13 15.41 5.08 1.25
C LEU A 13 15.64 3.92 0.27
N ALA A 14 16.04 4.17 -0.99
CA ALA A 14 16.13 3.13 -2.03
C ALA A 14 17.11 1.99 -1.71
N ALA A 15 18.12 2.25 -0.89
CA ALA A 15 19.11 1.23 -0.47
C ALA A 15 18.61 0.33 0.67
N ALA A 16 17.48 0.64 1.29
CA ALA A 16 16.93 -0.14 2.39
C ALA A 16 16.37 -1.48 1.86
N ARG A 17 16.65 -2.56 2.59
CA ARG A 17 16.04 -3.87 2.29
C ARG A 17 14.63 -3.99 2.87
N THR A 18 14.41 -3.32 3.98
CA THR A 18 13.14 -3.24 4.72
C THR A 18 13.11 -1.94 5.48
N LEU A 19 11.92 -1.43 5.83
CA LEU A 19 11.73 -0.24 6.65
C LEU A 19 10.64 -0.50 7.70
N THR A 20 10.72 0.23 8.80
CA THR A 20 9.54 0.40 9.66
C THR A 20 8.71 1.58 9.16
N PRO A 21 7.38 1.61 9.36
CA PRO A 21 6.57 2.77 8.99
C PRO A 21 7.05 4.08 9.65
N ALA A 22 7.62 4.01 10.86
CA ALA A 22 8.18 5.17 11.56
C ALA A 22 9.37 5.80 10.82
N GLN A 23 10.12 5.03 10.02
CA GLN A 23 11.21 5.55 9.20
C GLN A 23 10.74 6.37 7.99
N LEU A 24 9.44 6.37 7.71
CA LEU A 24 8.83 7.24 6.69
C LEU A 24 8.54 8.65 7.23
N ALA A 25 8.74 8.89 8.53
CA ALA A 25 8.49 10.20 9.13
C ALA A 25 9.23 11.31 8.37
N GLY A 26 8.50 12.38 8.03
CA GLY A 26 9.02 13.50 7.26
C GLY A 26 9.14 13.28 5.75
N HIS A 27 8.92 12.06 5.25
CA HIS A 27 8.89 11.79 3.82
C HIS A 27 7.51 12.11 3.21
N ARG A 28 7.49 12.35 1.91
CA ARG A 28 6.29 12.55 1.11
C ARG A 28 6.00 11.30 0.28
N ILE A 29 4.80 10.77 0.43
CA ILE A 29 4.31 9.65 -0.36
C ILE A 29 3.34 10.19 -1.40
N TRP A 30 3.69 10.07 -2.67
CA TRP A 30 2.91 10.59 -3.77
C TRP A 30 1.90 9.55 -4.26
N MET A 31 0.63 9.89 -4.15
CA MET A 31 -0.48 9.01 -4.49
C MET A 31 -1.53 9.78 -5.30
N PRO A 32 -1.24 10.13 -6.56
CA PRO A 32 -2.22 10.78 -7.42
C PRO A 32 -3.43 9.85 -7.59
N GLY A 33 -4.63 10.43 -7.64
CA GLY A 33 -5.88 9.66 -7.68
C GLY A 33 -6.39 9.21 -6.31
N ASN A 34 -5.71 9.51 -5.22
CA ASN A 34 -6.23 9.30 -3.87
C ASN A 34 -7.32 10.33 -3.55
N VAL A 35 -8.58 9.95 -3.75
CA VAL A 35 -9.74 10.85 -3.66
C VAL A 35 -10.23 10.93 -2.22
N ALA A 36 -10.30 12.14 -1.67
CA ALA A 36 -10.84 12.39 -0.34
C ALA A 36 -12.26 11.83 -0.16
N GLY A 37 -12.55 11.25 1.02
CA GLY A 37 -13.84 10.64 1.33
C GLY A 37 -13.98 9.17 0.87
N THR A 38 -12.97 8.61 0.24
CA THR A 38 -12.90 7.17 -0.05
C THR A 38 -12.29 6.38 1.11
N GLU A 39 -12.61 5.11 1.21
CA GLU A 39 -11.97 4.18 2.16
C GLU A 39 -10.44 4.14 1.93
N TRP A 40 -10.04 4.19 0.68
CA TRP A 40 -8.64 4.19 0.29
C TRP A 40 -7.89 5.41 0.82
N ALA A 41 -8.46 6.61 0.67
CA ALA A 41 -7.92 7.82 1.26
C ALA A 41 -7.86 7.74 2.79
N ALA A 42 -8.94 7.31 3.43
CA ALA A 42 -9.00 7.17 4.88
C ALA A 42 -7.92 6.22 5.43
N PHE A 43 -7.63 5.12 4.72
CA PHE A 43 -6.56 4.20 5.11
C PHE A 43 -5.19 4.89 5.13
N TYR A 44 -4.84 5.59 4.06
CA TYR A 44 -3.53 6.23 3.95
C TYR A 44 -3.40 7.48 4.82
N ASP A 45 -4.48 8.22 5.03
CA ASP A 45 -4.50 9.35 5.97
C ASP A 45 -4.27 8.88 7.41
N ASP A 46 -4.93 7.80 7.83
CA ASP A 46 -4.71 7.19 9.15
C ASP A 46 -3.28 6.65 9.31
N LEU A 47 -2.74 6.04 8.25
CA LEU A 47 -1.37 5.54 8.27
C LEU A 47 -0.37 6.69 8.37
N ALA A 48 -0.56 7.75 7.58
CA ALA A 48 0.29 8.93 7.61
C ALA A 48 0.26 9.62 8.98
N ALA A 49 -0.93 9.77 9.56
CA ALA A 49 -1.11 10.33 10.90
C ALA A 49 -0.44 9.49 11.99
N ALA A 50 -0.49 8.15 11.87
CA ALA A 50 0.11 7.24 12.85
C ALA A 50 1.64 7.27 12.84
N PHE A 51 2.28 7.52 11.68
CA PHE A 51 3.72 7.37 11.51
C PHE A 51 4.45 8.65 11.05
N GLY A 52 3.74 9.77 10.91
CA GLY A 52 4.36 11.10 10.74
C GLY A 52 4.90 11.39 9.33
N PHE A 53 4.37 10.77 8.29
CA PHE A 53 4.66 11.12 6.90
C PHE A 53 3.47 11.85 6.25
N THR A 54 3.63 12.34 5.02
CA THR A 54 2.59 13.08 4.29
C THR A 54 2.15 12.32 3.05
N ILE A 55 0.84 12.29 2.79
CA ILE A 55 0.30 11.85 1.50
C ILE A 55 0.13 13.08 0.61
N GLU A 56 0.75 13.03 -0.56
CA GLU A 56 0.62 14.05 -1.59
C GLU A 56 -0.25 13.50 -2.73
N VAL A 57 -1.38 14.16 -2.97
CA VAL A 57 -2.37 13.72 -3.96
C VAL A 57 -2.36 14.59 -5.22
N THR A 58 -1.54 15.66 -5.21
CA THR A 58 -1.48 16.62 -6.31
C THR A 58 -0.69 16.06 -7.48
N GLY A 59 -1.21 16.24 -8.67
CA GLY A 59 -0.54 15.83 -9.89
C GLY A 59 -1.43 15.02 -10.83
N PRO A 60 -0.91 14.67 -12.01
CA PRO A 60 -1.68 13.95 -12.99
C PRO A 60 -1.91 12.49 -12.55
N ASP A 61 -3.14 12.03 -12.71
CA ASP A 61 -3.53 10.62 -12.55
C ASP A 61 -3.82 10.03 -13.94
N PHE A 62 -2.76 9.80 -14.70
CA PHE A 62 -2.83 9.26 -16.06
C PHE A 62 -2.61 7.73 -16.11
N GLY A 63 -2.69 7.07 -14.96
CA GLY A 63 -2.50 5.63 -14.84
C GLY A 63 -1.11 5.23 -14.34
N THR A 64 -0.86 3.92 -14.39
CA THR A 64 0.31 3.32 -13.71
C THR A 64 1.63 3.69 -14.37
N GLU A 65 1.71 3.72 -15.69
CA GLU A 65 2.97 3.95 -16.41
C GLU A 65 3.55 5.36 -16.12
N PRO A 66 2.80 6.47 -16.27
CA PRO A 66 3.31 7.79 -15.91
C PRO A 66 3.64 7.95 -14.42
N LEU A 67 2.94 7.21 -13.55
CA LEU A 67 3.27 7.16 -12.12
C LEU A 67 4.67 6.57 -11.92
N LEU A 68 4.95 5.43 -12.54
CA LEU A 68 6.21 4.72 -12.41
C LEU A 68 7.38 5.51 -12.99
N ASP A 69 7.18 6.18 -14.14
CA ASP A 69 8.15 7.09 -14.75
C ASP A 69 8.52 8.23 -13.78
N THR A 70 7.49 8.89 -13.21
CA THR A 70 7.70 9.98 -12.26
C THR A 70 8.43 9.53 -11.00
N ILE A 71 8.12 8.35 -10.47
CA ILE A 71 8.80 7.79 -9.30
C ILE A 71 10.23 7.41 -9.63
N ALA A 72 10.48 6.82 -10.80
CA ALA A 72 11.83 6.43 -11.23
C ALA A 72 12.80 7.62 -11.31
N ASP A 73 12.31 8.75 -11.81
CA ASP A 73 13.10 9.97 -12.03
C ASP A 73 13.23 10.85 -10.78
N SER A 74 12.46 10.59 -9.73
CA SER A 74 12.40 11.46 -8.56
C SER A 74 13.31 10.99 -7.43
N PRO A 75 14.18 11.88 -6.89
CA PRO A 75 14.92 11.60 -5.66
C PRO A 75 14.09 11.81 -4.38
N LEU A 76 12.86 12.32 -4.48
CA LEU A 76 12.07 12.75 -3.32
C LEU A 76 10.74 12.04 -3.17
N LEU A 77 10.23 11.43 -4.25
CA LEU A 77 8.92 10.82 -4.27
C LEU A 77 9.02 9.30 -4.12
N GLY A 78 8.15 8.77 -3.30
CA GLY A 78 7.83 7.35 -3.24
C GLY A 78 6.32 7.18 -3.32
N THR A 79 5.86 5.99 -3.61
CA THR A 79 4.44 5.64 -3.57
C THR A 79 4.23 4.32 -2.85
N PHE A 80 2.99 4.01 -2.47
CA PHE A 80 2.68 2.69 -1.92
C PHE A 80 2.14 1.75 -2.98
N VAL A 81 2.52 0.49 -2.86
CA VAL A 81 2.02 -0.60 -3.68
C VAL A 81 1.66 -1.79 -2.79
N GLY A 82 0.69 -2.59 -3.21
CA GLY A 82 0.40 -3.85 -2.52
C GLY A 82 1.52 -4.86 -2.75
N ALA A 83 1.88 -5.63 -1.74
CA ALA A 83 2.94 -6.64 -1.82
C ALA A 83 2.67 -7.71 -2.91
N GLN A 84 1.40 -7.97 -3.21
CA GLN A 84 0.98 -8.93 -4.24
C GLN A 84 0.66 -8.26 -5.59
N THR A 85 0.72 -6.94 -5.66
CA THR A 85 0.47 -6.21 -6.90
C THR A 85 1.62 -6.47 -7.88
N ARG A 86 1.27 -7.01 -9.04
CA ARG A 86 2.22 -7.28 -10.11
C ARG A 86 2.25 -6.11 -11.07
N PHE A 87 3.17 -5.20 -10.86
CA PHE A 87 3.51 -4.19 -11.85
C PHE A 87 4.60 -4.70 -12.78
N VAL A 88 4.48 -4.34 -14.04
CA VAL A 88 5.54 -4.50 -15.02
C VAL A 88 6.03 -3.08 -15.35
N TRP A 89 7.32 -2.87 -15.20
CA TRP A 89 7.97 -1.61 -15.57
C TRP A 89 9.23 -1.87 -16.37
N PRO A 90 9.70 -0.89 -17.17
CA PRO A 90 10.97 -0.98 -17.89
C PRO A 90 12.13 -1.23 -16.92
N ALA A 91 13.06 -2.09 -17.35
CA ALA A 91 14.19 -2.49 -16.49
C ALA A 91 15.13 -1.32 -16.14
N ASP A 92 15.18 -0.32 -16.99
CA ASP A 92 15.98 0.91 -16.81
C ASP A 92 15.45 1.86 -15.76
N HIS A 93 14.18 1.71 -15.33
CA HIS A 93 13.63 2.48 -14.20
C HIS A 93 14.28 2.14 -12.86
N ASP A 94 14.84 0.93 -12.74
CA ASP A 94 15.54 0.45 -11.53
C ASP A 94 14.78 0.71 -10.22
N LEU A 95 13.45 0.55 -10.26
CA LEU A 95 12.57 0.80 -9.12
C LEU A 95 12.83 -0.18 -7.97
N ARG A 96 12.66 0.32 -6.76
CA ARG A 96 12.88 -0.43 -5.52
C ARG A 96 11.55 -0.62 -4.80
N ARG A 97 11.17 -1.89 -4.58
CA ARG A 97 10.08 -2.25 -3.67
C ARG A 97 10.66 -2.59 -2.31
N ILE A 98 10.22 -1.88 -1.30
CA ILE A 98 10.77 -1.96 0.06
C ILE A 98 9.65 -2.37 1.01
N PRO A 99 9.68 -3.60 1.55
CA PRO A 99 8.70 -4.07 2.52
C PRO A 99 8.69 -3.23 3.79
N LEU A 100 7.49 -3.01 4.35
CA LEU A 100 7.30 -2.36 5.64
C LEU A 100 7.00 -3.41 6.71
N HIS A 101 7.64 -3.28 7.88
CA HIS A 101 7.42 -4.18 9.02
C HIS A 101 7.56 -3.43 10.35
N ASP A 102 7.18 -4.07 11.44
CA ASP A 102 7.30 -3.58 12.82
C ASP A 102 6.62 -2.21 13.08
N PRO A 103 5.29 -2.11 12.89
CA PRO A 103 4.35 -3.11 12.41
C PRO A 103 4.22 -3.14 10.88
N THR A 104 3.80 -4.26 10.31
CA THR A 104 3.46 -4.34 8.88
C THR A 104 2.12 -3.67 8.62
N PRO A 105 2.04 -2.59 7.82
CA PRO A 105 0.76 -2.02 7.44
C PRO A 105 0.04 -2.94 6.46
N VAL A 106 -1.23 -3.23 6.74
CA VAL A 106 -2.05 -4.14 5.94
C VAL A 106 -3.30 -3.43 5.47
N TYR A 107 -3.43 -3.28 4.14
CA TYR A 107 -4.68 -2.78 3.55
C TYR A 107 -5.78 -3.83 3.72
N PRO A 108 -6.92 -3.47 4.32
CA PRO A 108 -8.01 -4.41 4.55
C PRO A 108 -8.77 -4.70 3.26
N HIS A 109 -9.16 -5.95 3.08
CA HIS A 109 -10.08 -6.37 2.04
C HIS A 109 -11.28 -7.04 2.68
N SER A 110 -12.48 -6.70 2.23
CA SER A 110 -13.72 -7.25 2.75
C SER A 110 -14.40 -8.15 1.72
N LEU A 111 -14.81 -9.33 2.15
CA LEU A 111 -15.70 -10.18 1.37
C LEU A 111 -17.14 -9.81 1.69
N VAL A 112 -17.88 -9.34 0.70
CA VAL A 112 -19.30 -9.02 0.83
C VAL A 112 -20.13 -10.04 0.04
N TRP A 113 -21.18 -10.57 0.67
CA TRP A 113 -22.08 -11.54 0.03
C TRP A 113 -23.52 -11.36 0.49
N ARG A 114 -24.47 -11.91 -0.27
CA ARG A 114 -25.85 -12.01 0.17
C ARG A 114 -25.99 -13.07 1.25
N GLY A 115 -26.65 -12.73 2.35
CA GLY A 115 -26.82 -13.62 3.51
C GLY A 115 -27.56 -14.93 3.21
N ASP A 116 -28.43 -14.90 2.21
CA ASP A 116 -29.25 -16.03 1.74
C ASP A 116 -28.61 -16.81 0.58
N ASN A 117 -27.36 -16.55 0.23
CA ASN A 117 -26.67 -17.25 -0.86
C ASN A 117 -26.29 -18.69 -0.45
N PRO A 118 -26.94 -19.73 -1.04
CA PRO A 118 -26.72 -21.13 -0.67
C PRO A 118 -25.53 -21.77 -1.41
N HIS A 119 -24.78 -21.02 -2.22
CA HIS A 119 -23.76 -21.60 -3.09
C HIS A 119 -22.63 -22.25 -2.28
N PRO A 120 -22.32 -23.56 -2.48
CA PRO A 120 -21.35 -24.26 -1.67
C PRO A 120 -19.92 -23.70 -1.76
N ALA A 121 -19.55 -23.13 -2.91
CA ALA A 121 -18.24 -22.50 -3.05
C ALA A 121 -18.09 -21.25 -2.16
N LEU A 122 -19.18 -20.53 -1.86
CA LEU A 122 -19.13 -19.42 -0.90
C LEU A 122 -18.84 -19.94 0.51
N ALA A 123 -19.49 -21.02 0.91
CA ALA A 123 -19.23 -21.64 2.21
C ALA A 123 -17.77 -22.12 2.32
N ALA A 124 -17.24 -22.76 1.28
CA ALA A 124 -15.86 -23.19 1.21
C ALA A 124 -14.87 -22.01 1.27
N LEU A 125 -15.13 -20.93 0.51
CA LEU A 125 -14.30 -19.72 0.54
C LEU A 125 -14.28 -19.09 1.93
N ARG A 126 -15.44 -18.93 2.56
CA ARG A 126 -15.55 -18.38 3.92
C ARG A 126 -14.78 -19.22 4.95
N ALA A 127 -14.92 -20.55 4.86
CA ALA A 127 -14.17 -21.47 5.71
C ALA A 127 -12.66 -21.31 5.50
N HIS A 128 -12.22 -21.25 4.25
CA HIS A 128 -10.80 -21.02 3.90
C HIS A 128 -10.28 -19.68 4.45
N LEU A 129 -11.00 -18.58 4.23
CA LEU A 129 -10.60 -17.26 4.74
C LEU A 129 -10.53 -17.24 6.28
N GLY A 130 -11.40 -17.98 6.97
CA GLY A 130 -11.36 -18.13 8.42
C GLY A 130 -10.13 -18.88 8.96
N THR A 131 -9.41 -19.58 8.11
CA THR A 131 -8.13 -20.25 8.50
C THR A 131 -6.92 -19.35 8.36
N ILE A 132 -7.04 -18.24 7.61
CA ILE A 132 -5.95 -17.32 7.38
C ILE A 132 -5.66 -16.55 8.67
N ARG A 133 -4.45 -16.69 9.17
CA ARG A 133 -4.00 -15.93 10.34
C ARG A 133 -3.26 -14.68 9.88
N PRO A 134 -3.57 -13.51 10.41
CA PRO A 134 -2.77 -12.32 10.16
C PRO A 134 -1.33 -12.58 10.62
N ALA A 135 -0.37 -12.00 9.92
CA ALA A 135 1.00 -11.97 10.37
C ALA A 135 1.09 -11.30 11.75
N ARG A 136 2.10 -11.65 12.54
CA ARG A 136 2.33 -10.99 13.82
C ARG A 136 2.68 -9.53 13.56
N GLU A 137 2.23 -8.64 14.48
CA GLU A 137 2.55 -7.21 14.45
C GLU A 137 2.10 -6.49 13.16
N THR A 138 0.84 -6.67 12.82
CA THR A 138 0.22 -5.91 11.73
C THR A 138 -0.41 -4.60 12.24
N TRP A 139 -0.35 -3.58 11.43
CA TRP A 139 -1.09 -2.34 11.61
C TRP A 139 -2.28 -2.28 10.66
N THR A 140 -3.43 -1.94 11.20
CA THR A 140 -4.64 -1.60 10.44
C THR A 140 -5.33 -0.41 11.12
N PRO A 141 -6.05 0.44 10.38
CA PRO A 141 -6.82 1.52 10.98
C PRO A 141 -7.91 0.99 11.93
N LYS A 142 -8.35 1.83 12.86
CA LYS A 142 -9.34 1.41 13.87
C LYS A 142 -10.67 0.96 13.29
N TRP A 143 -11.11 1.57 12.20
CA TRP A 143 -12.35 1.24 11.51
C TRP A 143 -12.31 -0.11 10.75
N ALA A 144 -11.14 -0.68 10.54
CA ALA A 144 -10.94 -1.98 9.87
C ALA A 144 -10.70 -3.15 10.83
N ARG A 145 -10.90 -2.94 12.13
CA ARG A 145 -10.69 -3.95 13.19
C ARG A 145 -11.98 -4.61 13.62
#